data_27fb04cab3e7da8e0c399496c03bd5bf
#
_entry.id   27fb04cab3e7da8e0c399496c03bd5bf
#
_cell.length_a   1.000
_cell.length_b   1.000
_cell.length_c   1.000
_cell.angle_alpha   90.00
_cell.angle_beta   90.00
_cell.angle_gamma   90.00
#
_symmetry.space_group_name_H-M   'P 1'
#
loop_
_entity.id
_entity.type
_entity.pdbx_description
1 polymer ?
#
loop_
_entity_poly.entity_id
_entity_poly.type
_entity_poly.pdbx_seq_one_letter_code
_entity_poly.pdbx_strand_id
1 'polypeptide(L)'
;MYKPQRTKNREPENYFISMTDMMVGVLFVFIIMLMAFALNLKSTEAKTTGNYETRKEILKQIEKELASQGVKVILDLENGILRLPEEVLFDSGSADIKERGQDALKKLHSAFAIILPCYVETSDINKDKCDNERQNYIDTIFIEGHTDNIPIRTVRYKSNWELSAARAIETFQILSSHKPKLDTLRNSFNKPIFSVSGYADTRGIESNNSKMGRRKNRRIDIRFVMSTPRPKKVEKVKEQIRDNF
;
A
#
# COMPACT_ATOMS: atom_id res chain seq x y z
N MET A 1 -40.78 85.55 -18.15
CA MET A 1 -40.10 84.97 -16.95
C MET A 1 -39.74 83.51 -17.21
N TYR A 2 -38.51 83.21 -17.58
CA TYR A 2 -38.03 81.87 -17.93
C TYR A 2 -37.32 81.29 -16.74
N LYS A 3 -37.81 80.19 -16.14
CA LYS A 3 -37.15 79.45 -15.05
C LYS A 3 -36.17 78.47 -15.62
N PRO A 4 -34.89 78.50 -15.26
CA PRO A 4 -33.96 77.47 -15.75
C PRO A 4 -34.18 76.14 -14.97
N GLN A 5 -34.31 75.04 -15.71
CA GLN A 5 -34.31 73.70 -15.17
C GLN A 5 -32.91 73.35 -14.66
N ARG A 6 -32.81 72.98 -13.39
CA ARG A 6 -31.62 72.47 -12.75
C ARG A 6 -31.40 71.03 -13.20
N THR A 7 -30.46 70.81 -14.09
CA THR A 7 -30.00 69.46 -14.43
C THR A 7 -29.28 68.89 -13.23
N LYS A 8 -29.85 67.80 -12.70
CA LYS A 8 -29.27 67.04 -11.61
C LYS A 8 -28.11 66.21 -12.20
N ASN A 9 -26.87 66.66 -12.03
CA ASN A 9 -25.67 65.87 -12.28
C ASN A 9 -25.75 64.60 -11.41
N ARG A 10 -25.98 63.48 -11.98
CA ARG A 10 -25.78 62.18 -11.34
C ARG A 10 -24.29 61.92 -11.35
N GLU A 11 -23.70 61.95 -10.17
CA GLU A 11 -22.29 61.64 -9.96
C GLU A 11 -21.96 60.22 -10.43
N PRO A 12 -20.91 60.02 -11.22
CA PRO A 12 -20.45 58.69 -11.67
C PRO A 12 -19.72 57.92 -10.56
N GLU A 13 -19.50 58.50 -9.40
CA GLU A 13 -18.69 57.94 -8.30
C GLU A 13 -19.27 56.69 -7.64
N ASN A 14 -20.58 56.54 -7.57
CA ASN A 14 -21.21 55.38 -6.90
C ASN A 14 -21.06 54.06 -7.67
N TYR A 15 -20.80 54.11 -8.95
CA TYR A 15 -20.65 52.88 -9.77
C TYR A 15 -19.27 52.20 -9.54
N PHE A 16 -18.21 53.00 -9.45
CA PHE A 16 -16.85 52.49 -9.18
C PHE A 16 -16.72 51.94 -7.77
N ILE A 17 -17.34 52.54 -6.76
CA ILE A 17 -17.33 52.08 -5.38
C ILE A 17 -18.02 50.72 -5.27
N SER A 18 -19.18 50.55 -5.91
CA SER A 18 -19.92 49.26 -5.93
C SER A 18 -19.16 48.16 -6.67
N MET A 19 -18.47 48.49 -7.78
CA MET A 19 -17.68 47.57 -8.54
C MET A 19 -16.43 47.11 -7.79
N THR A 20 -15.78 48.01 -7.07
CA THR A 20 -14.61 47.72 -6.23
C THR A 20 -14.98 46.78 -5.07
N ASP A 21 -16.12 47.02 -4.43
CA ASP A 21 -16.63 46.21 -3.33
C ASP A 21 -16.95 44.76 -3.78
N MET A 22 -17.58 44.62 -4.93
CA MET A 22 -17.76 43.31 -5.55
C MET A 22 -16.43 42.60 -5.87
N MET A 23 -15.44 43.33 -6.41
CA MET A 23 -14.13 42.73 -6.73
C MET A 23 -13.41 42.30 -5.45
N VAL A 24 -13.45 43.10 -4.38
CA VAL A 24 -12.85 42.75 -3.07
C VAL A 24 -13.55 41.52 -2.48
N GLY A 25 -14.88 41.45 -2.56
CA GLY A 25 -15.67 40.29 -2.11
C GLY A 25 -15.30 39.00 -2.84
N VAL A 26 -15.21 39.06 -4.17
CA VAL A 26 -14.79 37.89 -5.00
C VAL A 26 -13.34 37.46 -4.68
N LEU A 27 -12.44 38.45 -4.52
CA LEU A 27 -11.04 38.18 -4.17
C LEU A 27 -10.92 37.52 -2.79
N PHE A 28 -11.72 37.95 -1.83
CA PHE A 28 -11.75 37.37 -0.48
C PHE A 28 -12.25 35.94 -0.50
N VAL A 29 -13.32 35.63 -1.25
CA VAL A 29 -13.82 34.25 -1.45
C VAL A 29 -12.75 33.38 -2.10
N PHE A 30 -12.04 33.91 -3.10
CA PHE A 30 -10.96 33.20 -3.78
C PHE A 30 -9.80 32.87 -2.83
N ILE A 31 -9.40 33.82 -1.98
CA ILE A 31 -8.35 33.59 -0.96
C ILE A 31 -8.78 32.50 0.03
N ILE A 32 -10.02 32.54 0.52
CA ILE A 32 -10.53 31.49 1.42
C ILE A 32 -10.51 30.12 0.74
N MET A 33 -10.91 30.04 -0.54
CA MET A 33 -10.89 28.82 -1.33
C MET A 33 -9.47 28.28 -1.51
N LEU A 34 -8.51 29.14 -1.84
CA LEU A 34 -7.10 28.77 -1.94
C LEU A 34 -6.54 28.28 -0.59
N MET A 35 -6.87 28.95 0.50
CA MET A 35 -6.45 28.55 1.84
C MET A 35 -7.03 27.17 2.22
N ALA A 36 -8.32 26.93 1.96
CA ALA A 36 -8.96 25.65 2.18
C ALA A 36 -8.32 24.53 1.33
N PHE A 37 -7.99 24.83 0.08
CA PHE A 37 -7.29 23.92 -0.83
C PHE A 37 -5.87 23.59 -0.32
N ALA A 38 -5.10 24.61 0.09
CA ALA A 38 -3.76 24.42 0.63
C ALA A 38 -3.74 23.57 1.91
N LEU A 39 -4.70 23.79 2.82
CA LEU A 39 -4.85 22.98 4.03
C LEU A 39 -5.21 21.53 3.70
N ASN A 40 -6.05 21.28 2.69
CA ASN A 40 -6.41 19.95 2.25
C ASN A 40 -5.23 19.22 1.60
N LEU A 41 -4.44 19.90 0.76
CA LEU A 41 -3.20 19.35 0.19
C LEU A 41 -2.22 18.95 1.29
N LYS A 42 -1.94 19.83 2.24
CA LYS A 42 -1.02 19.56 3.36
C LYS A 42 -1.47 18.34 4.19
N SER A 43 -2.77 18.20 4.44
CA SER A 43 -3.34 17.04 5.14
C SER A 43 -3.15 15.74 4.36
N THR A 44 -3.32 15.76 3.04
CA THR A 44 -3.15 14.59 2.18
C THR A 44 -1.68 14.18 2.08
N GLU A 45 -0.79 15.14 1.94
CA GLU A 45 0.66 14.94 1.89
C GLU A 45 1.19 14.31 3.18
N ALA A 46 0.80 14.83 4.35
CA ALA A 46 1.16 14.26 5.65
C ALA A 46 0.72 12.80 5.80
N LYS A 47 -0.47 12.45 5.32
CA LYS A 47 -0.99 11.07 5.38
C LYS A 47 -0.24 10.12 4.44
N THR A 48 0.10 10.58 3.25
CA THR A 48 0.86 9.78 2.27
C THR A 48 2.27 9.51 2.78
N THR A 49 2.92 10.53 3.35
CA THR A 49 4.24 10.40 3.98
C THR A 49 4.20 9.43 5.16
N GLY A 50 3.15 9.51 6.00
CA GLY A 50 2.96 8.60 7.13
C GLY A 50 2.84 7.13 6.69
N ASN A 51 2.09 6.83 5.63
CA ASN A 51 1.99 5.49 5.07
C ASN A 51 3.34 4.96 4.56
N TYR A 52 4.10 5.81 3.87
CA TYR A 52 5.43 5.45 3.38
C TYR A 52 6.38 5.10 4.52
N GLU A 53 6.48 5.95 5.55
CA GLU A 53 7.38 5.71 6.69
C GLU A 53 6.95 4.48 7.51
N THR A 54 5.65 4.29 7.74
CA THR A 54 5.15 3.09 8.43
C THR A 54 5.47 1.82 7.65
N ARG A 55 5.27 1.81 6.32
CA ARG A 55 5.62 0.68 5.47
C ARG A 55 7.11 0.35 5.52
N LYS A 56 7.95 1.36 5.47
CA LYS A 56 9.40 1.23 5.58
C LYS A 56 9.83 0.67 6.95
N GLU A 57 9.16 1.11 8.01
CA GLU A 57 9.37 0.59 9.37
C GLU A 57 9.02 -0.89 9.46
N ILE A 58 7.84 -1.31 8.96
CA ILE A 58 7.42 -2.71 8.91
C ILE A 58 8.49 -3.57 8.23
N LEU A 59 8.93 -3.17 7.04
CA LEU A 59 9.93 -3.92 6.28
C LEU A 59 11.25 -4.05 7.01
N LYS A 60 11.72 -2.98 7.66
CA LYS A 60 12.95 -3.01 8.47
C LYS A 60 12.83 -3.87 9.72
N GLN A 61 11.67 -3.88 10.38
CA GLN A 61 11.41 -4.75 11.50
C GLN A 61 11.43 -6.22 11.09
N ILE A 62 10.80 -6.56 9.95
CA ILE A 62 10.81 -7.91 9.38
C ILE A 62 12.24 -8.33 9.00
N GLU A 63 13.00 -7.47 8.33
CA GLU A 63 14.40 -7.74 7.97
C GLU A 63 15.24 -8.03 9.21
N LYS A 64 15.13 -7.19 10.24
CA LYS A 64 15.87 -7.35 11.50
C LYS A 64 15.55 -8.69 12.18
N GLU A 65 14.27 -9.07 12.23
CA GLU A 65 13.81 -10.32 12.80
C GLU A 65 14.37 -11.52 12.00
N LEU A 66 14.29 -11.47 10.67
CA LEU A 66 14.82 -12.52 9.80
C LEU A 66 16.34 -12.62 9.86
N ALA A 67 17.04 -11.49 9.92
CA ALA A 67 18.51 -11.46 10.05
C ALA A 67 18.97 -12.11 11.37
N SER A 68 18.24 -11.92 12.48
CA SER A 68 18.52 -12.58 13.76
C SER A 68 18.42 -14.11 13.68
N GLN A 69 17.60 -14.61 12.73
CA GLN A 69 17.39 -16.04 12.47
C GLN A 69 18.24 -16.57 11.30
N GLY A 70 19.19 -15.76 10.79
CA GLY A 70 20.10 -16.14 9.71
C GLY A 70 19.49 -16.17 8.32
N VAL A 71 18.31 -15.56 8.11
CA VAL A 71 17.65 -15.45 6.80
C VAL A 71 17.97 -14.09 6.19
N LYS A 72 18.57 -14.09 4.99
CA LYS A 72 18.84 -12.88 4.21
C LYS A 72 17.72 -12.63 3.21
N VAL A 73 17.15 -11.44 3.25
CA VAL A 73 16.14 -10.94 2.30
C VAL A 73 16.65 -9.68 1.61
N ILE A 74 16.03 -9.30 0.50
CA ILE A 74 16.34 -8.06 -0.21
C ILE A 74 15.14 -7.14 -0.06
N LEU A 75 15.37 -5.92 0.44
CA LEU A 75 14.33 -4.92 0.58
C LEU A 75 14.35 -3.92 -0.57
N ASP A 76 13.19 -3.63 -1.10
CA ASP A 76 12.90 -2.49 -1.97
C ASP A 76 11.96 -1.56 -1.19
N LEU A 77 12.55 -0.64 -0.43
CA LEU A 77 11.82 0.22 0.50
C LEU A 77 10.91 1.22 -0.23
N GLU A 78 11.30 1.66 -1.42
CA GLU A 78 10.51 2.61 -2.22
C GLU A 78 9.20 1.98 -2.69
N ASN A 79 9.28 0.75 -3.20
CA ASN A 79 8.11 0.02 -3.70
C ASN A 79 7.39 -0.80 -2.61
N GLY A 80 7.96 -0.87 -1.40
CA GLY A 80 7.36 -1.60 -0.29
C GLY A 80 7.42 -3.11 -0.46
N ILE A 81 8.55 -3.64 -0.96
CA ILE A 81 8.71 -5.05 -1.32
C ILE A 81 9.79 -5.71 -0.46
N LEU A 82 9.45 -6.88 0.07
CA LEU A 82 10.40 -7.85 0.58
C LEU A 82 10.59 -8.93 -0.49
N ARG A 83 11.81 -9.11 -0.95
CA ARG A 83 12.15 -9.99 -2.08
C ARG A 83 12.88 -11.25 -1.63
N LEU A 84 12.38 -12.40 -2.09
CA LEU A 84 12.95 -13.71 -1.87
C LEU A 84 13.44 -14.28 -3.21
N PRO A 85 14.76 -14.57 -3.37
CA PRO A 85 15.27 -15.21 -4.57
C PRO A 85 14.68 -16.62 -4.76
N GLU A 86 14.32 -17.00 -6.02
CA GLU A 86 13.78 -18.32 -6.34
C GLU A 86 14.63 -19.46 -5.81
N GLU A 87 15.94 -19.37 -5.97
CA GLU A 87 16.88 -20.44 -5.59
C GLU A 87 16.85 -20.82 -4.11
N VAL A 88 16.36 -19.92 -3.24
CA VAL A 88 16.15 -20.20 -1.83
C VAL A 88 14.92 -21.10 -1.63
N LEU A 89 13.88 -20.87 -2.42
CA LEU A 89 12.57 -21.49 -2.23
C LEU A 89 12.35 -22.72 -3.11
N PHE A 90 12.70 -22.66 -4.40
CA PHE A 90 12.29 -23.65 -5.41
C PHE A 90 13.46 -24.25 -6.19
N ASP A 91 13.21 -25.43 -6.77
CA ASP A 91 14.03 -25.95 -7.85
C ASP A 91 13.66 -25.31 -9.20
N SER A 92 14.60 -25.37 -10.15
CA SER A 92 14.36 -24.81 -11.48
C SER A 92 13.16 -25.49 -12.14
N GLY A 93 12.20 -24.67 -12.62
CA GLY A 93 11.00 -25.16 -13.28
C GLY A 93 9.97 -25.84 -12.37
N SER A 94 10.15 -25.80 -11.04
CA SER A 94 9.19 -26.31 -10.07
C SER A 94 8.58 -25.19 -9.21
N ALA A 95 7.39 -25.44 -8.69
CA ALA A 95 6.78 -24.70 -7.61
C ALA A 95 6.81 -25.46 -6.27
N ASP A 96 7.38 -26.67 -6.23
CA ASP A 96 7.54 -27.42 -4.98
C ASP A 96 8.64 -26.78 -4.15
N ILE A 97 8.31 -26.43 -2.89
CA ILE A 97 9.23 -25.70 -2.01
C ILE A 97 10.22 -26.68 -1.38
N LYS A 98 11.51 -26.38 -1.53
CA LYS A 98 12.60 -27.12 -0.92
C LYS A 98 12.54 -27.08 0.59
N GLU A 99 13.15 -28.05 1.28
CA GLU A 99 13.28 -28.07 2.74
C GLU A 99 13.88 -26.77 3.29
N ARG A 100 14.96 -26.26 2.68
CA ARG A 100 15.55 -24.96 3.03
C ARG A 100 14.59 -23.80 2.84
N GLY A 101 13.73 -23.86 1.81
CA GLY A 101 12.70 -22.86 1.54
C GLY A 101 11.59 -22.91 2.58
N GLN A 102 11.20 -24.10 3.01
CA GLN A 102 10.21 -24.28 4.08
C GLN A 102 10.71 -23.69 5.40
N ASP A 103 11.99 -23.91 5.77
CA ASP A 103 12.60 -23.29 6.95
C ASP A 103 12.60 -21.76 6.85
N ALA A 104 13.00 -21.20 5.70
CA ALA A 104 12.98 -19.76 5.48
C ALA A 104 11.58 -19.17 5.59
N LEU A 105 10.55 -19.83 5.01
CA LEU A 105 9.17 -19.37 5.11
C LEU A 105 8.56 -19.54 6.50
N LYS A 106 8.97 -20.55 7.26
CA LYS A 106 8.59 -20.72 8.67
C LYS A 106 9.15 -19.57 9.54
N LYS A 107 10.39 -19.17 9.31
CA LYS A 107 10.99 -18.00 9.99
C LYS A 107 10.27 -16.70 9.57
N LEU A 108 9.95 -16.55 8.30
CA LEU A 108 9.15 -15.40 7.81
C LEU A 108 7.76 -15.39 8.42
N HIS A 109 7.09 -16.55 8.54
CA HIS A 109 5.82 -16.67 9.25
C HIS A 109 5.95 -16.17 10.70
N SER A 110 7.00 -16.58 11.43
CA SER A 110 7.22 -16.15 12.81
C SER A 110 7.40 -14.64 12.92
N ALA A 111 8.17 -14.03 12.01
CA ALA A 111 8.33 -12.59 11.95
C ALA A 111 7.00 -11.88 11.66
N PHE A 112 6.22 -12.38 10.71
CA PHE A 112 4.89 -11.84 10.39
C PHE A 112 3.91 -11.97 11.56
N ALA A 113 3.90 -13.09 12.27
CA ALA A 113 3.04 -13.30 13.41
C ALA A 113 3.32 -12.34 14.59
N ILE A 114 4.56 -11.87 14.72
CA ILE A 114 4.95 -10.88 15.74
C ILE A 114 4.62 -9.45 15.29
N ILE A 115 4.88 -9.12 14.02
CA ILE A 115 4.89 -7.73 13.54
C ILE A 115 3.54 -7.32 12.97
N LEU A 116 2.94 -8.14 12.08
CA LEU A 116 1.74 -7.73 11.33
C LEU A 116 0.51 -7.42 12.17
N PRO A 117 0.23 -8.10 13.30
CA PRO A 117 -0.95 -7.78 14.12
C PRO A 117 -1.01 -6.33 14.57
N CYS A 118 0.15 -5.68 14.74
CA CYS A 118 0.22 -4.26 15.12
C CYS A 118 -0.15 -3.28 13.99
N TYR A 119 -0.22 -3.77 12.75
CA TYR A 119 -0.44 -2.94 11.56
C TYR A 119 -1.71 -3.32 10.79
N VAL A 120 -2.56 -4.14 11.39
CA VAL A 120 -3.89 -4.49 10.83
C VAL A 120 -4.98 -4.03 11.79
N GLU A 121 -6.16 -3.75 11.27
CA GLU A 121 -7.27 -3.23 12.08
C GLU A 121 -7.85 -4.33 12.96
N THR A 122 -8.08 -5.51 12.41
CA THR A 122 -8.64 -6.65 13.14
C THR A 122 -7.71 -7.86 13.08
N SER A 123 -7.48 -8.48 14.25
CA SER A 123 -6.64 -9.67 14.38
C SER A 123 -7.07 -10.47 15.61
N ASP A 124 -7.12 -11.79 15.48
CA ASP A 124 -7.27 -12.73 16.60
C ASP A 124 -5.94 -12.93 17.35
N ILE A 125 -4.85 -12.38 16.84
CA ILE A 125 -3.52 -12.44 17.43
C ILE A 125 -3.37 -11.31 18.45
N ASN A 126 -2.79 -11.64 19.61
CA ASN A 126 -2.62 -10.69 20.70
C ASN A 126 -1.79 -9.46 20.29
N LYS A 127 -2.32 -8.27 20.59
CA LYS A 127 -1.73 -6.96 20.31
C LYS A 127 -1.08 -6.29 21.53
N ASP A 128 -0.87 -7.01 22.63
CA ASP A 128 -0.36 -6.41 23.90
C ASP A 128 0.99 -5.70 23.76
N LYS A 129 1.75 -6.04 22.72
CA LYS A 129 3.07 -5.44 22.42
C LYS A 129 3.01 -4.31 21.40
N CYS A 130 1.82 -3.93 20.95
CA CYS A 130 1.65 -2.92 19.93
C CYS A 130 1.56 -1.52 20.53
N ASP A 131 2.14 -0.55 19.84
CA ASP A 131 1.89 0.86 20.11
C ASP A 131 0.48 1.23 19.61
N ASN A 132 -0.42 1.57 20.53
CA ASN A 132 -1.84 1.76 20.26
C ASN A 132 -2.16 3.10 19.53
N GLU A 133 -1.18 3.97 19.31
CA GLU A 133 -1.40 5.28 18.65
C GLU A 133 -1.28 5.23 17.12
N ARG A 134 -1.11 4.06 16.50
CA ARG A 134 -0.87 3.94 15.06
C ARG A 134 -2.14 4.24 14.26
N GLN A 135 -1.98 5.09 13.23
CA GLN A 135 -3.05 5.50 12.33
C GLN A 135 -2.93 4.88 10.92
N ASN A 136 -1.82 4.20 10.63
CA ASN A 136 -1.52 3.66 9.31
C ASN A 136 -1.56 2.14 9.36
N TYR A 137 -2.45 1.55 8.56
CA TYR A 137 -2.69 0.11 8.52
C TYR A 137 -2.36 -0.48 7.16
N ILE A 138 -2.06 -1.76 7.15
CA ILE A 138 -1.91 -2.56 5.93
C ILE A 138 -3.29 -2.79 5.33
N ASP A 139 -3.44 -2.52 4.03
CA ASP A 139 -4.62 -2.91 3.27
C ASP A 139 -4.46 -4.31 2.70
N THR A 140 -3.35 -4.55 1.99
CA THR A 140 -3.11 -5.83 1.32
C THR A 140 -1.62 -6.16 1.30
N ILE A 141 -1.30 -7.44 1.45
CA ILE A 141 0.04 -8.01 1.20
C ILE A 141 -0.09 -8.95 0.01
N PHE A 142 0.51 -8.57 -1.12
CA PHE A 142 0.58 -9.41 -2.30
C PHE A 142 1.80 -10.31 -2.25
N ILE A 143 1.59 -11.61 -2.47
CA ILE A 143 2.65 -12.58 -2.75
C ILE A 143 2.70 -12.74 -4.26
N GLU A 144 3.77 -12.20 -4.87
CA GLU A 144 3.92 -12.04 -6.31
C GLU A 144 5.00 -12.98 -6.84
N GLY A 145 4.62 -13.90 -7.75
CA GLY A 145 5.54 -14.80 -8.41
C GLY A 145 6.06 -14.21 -9.73
N HIS A 146 7.38 -14.32 -9.95
CA HIS A 146 8.04 -13.84 -11.17
C HIS A 146 8.95 -14.93 -11.75
N THR A 147 9.08 -14.96 -13.08
CA THR A 147 10.01 -15.81 -13.81
C THR A 147 11.00 -14.96 -14.62
N ASP A 148 11.98 -15.61 -15.23
CA ASP A 148 12.71 -15.04 -16.35
C ASP A 148 11.93 -15.26 -17.67
N ASN A 149 12.50 -14.81 -18.79
CA ASN A 149 11.88 -14.91 -20.12
C ASN A 149 12.08 -16.26 -20.81
N ILE A 150 12.70 -17.26 -20.16
CA ILE A 150 12.83 -18.57 -20.74
C ILE A 150 11.48 -19.29 -20.64
N PRO A 151 10.85 -19.66 -21.78
CA PRO A 151 9.54 -20.31 -21.74
C PRO A 151 9.61 -21.66 -21.06
N ILE A 152 8.72 -21.89 -20.09
CA ILE A 152 8.53 -23.21 -19.51
C ILE A 152 7.41 -23.96 -20.24
N ARG A 153 7.64 -25.23 -20.53
CA ARG A 153 6.63 -26.18 -21.06
C ARG A 153 6.88 -27.54 -20.44
N THR A 154 6.15 -27.85 -19.39
CA THR A 154 6.19 -29.15 -18.73
C THR A 154 4.78 -29.76 -18.71
N VAL A 155 4.66 -31.00 -18.25
CA VAL A 155 3.34 -31.62 -18.03
C VAL A 155 2.53 -30.83 -17.00
N ARG A 156 3.20 -30.25 -15.97
CA ARG A 156 2.57 -29.53 -14.85
C ARG A 156 2.31 -28.05 -15.15
N TYR A 157 3.20 -27.40 -15.91
CA TYR A 157 3.09 -25.97 -16.23
C TYR A 157 3.25 -25.75 -17.73
N LYS A 158 2.24 -25.15 -18.35
CA LYS A 158 2.22 -24.87 -19.79
C LYS A 158 2.83 -23.53 -20.15
N SER A 159 2.98 -22.64 -19.16
CA SER A 159 3.48 -21.29 -19.35
C SER A 159 4.15 -20.73 -18.08
N ASN A 160 4.95 -19.68 -18.25
CA ASN A 160 5.53 -18.90 -17.14
C ASN A 160 4.46 -18.28 -16.24
N TRP A 161 3.26 -18.01 -16.77
CA TRP A 161 2.13 -17.53 -16.00
C TRP A 161 1.66 -18.57 -14.98
N GLU A 162 1.47 -19.80 -15.41
CA GLU A 162 1.07 -20.90 -14.53
C GLU A 162 2.13 -21.17 -13.46
N LEU A 163 3.41 -21.23 -13.85
CA LEU A 163 4.50 -21.46 -12.90
C LEU A 163 4.60 -20.34 -11.87
N SER A 164 4.55 -19.08 -12.29
CA SER A 164 4.66 -17.95 -11.37
C SER A 164 3.48 -17.88 -10.39
N ALA A 165 2.27 -18.14 -10.86
CA ALA A 165 1.08 -18.22 -10.02
C ALA A 165 1.16 -19.40 -9.02
N ALA A 166 1.55 -20.59 -9.48
CA ALA A 166 1.73 -21.75 -8.62
C ALA A 166 2.74 -21.50 -7.50
N ARG A 167 3.87 -20.87 -7.80
CA ARG A 167 4.89 -20.49 -6.80
C ARG A 167 4.36 -19.52 -5.76
N ALA A 168 3.59 -18.52 -6.17
CA ALA A 168 2.97 -17.58 -5.25
C ALA A 168 1.94 -18.27 -4.33
N ILE A 169 1.15 -19.21 -4.86
CA ILE A 169 0.17 -20.00 -4.11
C ILE A 169 0.88 -20.90 -3.08
N GLU A 170 1.90 -21.66 -3.49
CA GLU A 170 2.65 -22.54 -2.58
C GLU A 170 3.34 -21.74 -1.46
N THR A 171 3.91 -20.56 -1.80
CA THR A 171 4.48 -19.67 -0.80
C THR A 171 3.42 -19.22 0.22
N PHE A 172 2.24 -18.83 -0.24
CA PHE A 172 1.13 -18.44 0.64
C PHE A 172 0.64 -19.59 1.52
N GLN A 173 0.50 -20.79 0.97
CA GLN A 173 0.02 -21.97 1.70
C GLN A 173 0.95 -22.30 2.87
N ILE A 174 2.27 -22.29 2.65
CA ILE A 174 3.23 -22.54 3.72
C ILE A 174 3.21 -21.41 4.76
N LEU A 175 3.16 -20.14 4.34
CA LEU A 175 3.03 -19.02 5.27
C LEU A 175 1.77 -19.10 6.13
N SER A 176 0.67 -19.65 5.59
CA SER A 176 -0.62 -19.76 6.29
C SER A 176 -0.78 -21.07 7.08
N SER A 177 0.07 -22.07 6.86
CA SER A 177 -0.06 -23.40 7.48
C SER A 177 0.30 -23.45 8.95
N HIS A 178 1.08 -22.50 9.44
CA HIS A 178 1.59 -22.45 10.82
C HIS A 178 0.66 -21.68 11.76
N LYS A 179 0.85 -21.86 13.07
CA LYS A 179 0.15 -21.05 14.09
C LYS A 179 1.08 -19.96 14.65
N PRO A 180 0.53 -18.78 15.00
CA PRO A 180 -0.87 -18.35 14.80
C PRO A 180 -1.20 -18.18 13.32
N LYS A 181 -2.47 -18.39 12.94
CA LYS A 181 -2.90 -18.32 11.54
C LYS A 181 -2.88 -16.89 11.01
N LEU A 182 -2.03 -16.61 10.02
CA LEU A 182 -1.93 -15.29 9.39
C LEU A 182 -3.12 -14.96 8.47
N ASP A 183 -3.83 -15.97 7.98
CA ASP A 183 -5.02 -15.82 7.14
C ASP A 183 -6.24 -15.25 7.89
N THR A 184 -6.17 -15.15 9.23
CA THR A 184 -7.17 -14.46 10.07
C THR A 184 -6.99 -12.94 10.10
N LEU A 185 -5.84 -12.41 9.68
CA LEU A 185 -5.58 -10.98 9.66
C LEU A 185 -6.50 -10.27 8.66
N ARG A 186 -7.14 -9.18 9.10
CA ARG A 186 -8.14 -8.44 8.31
C ARG A 186 -7.78 -6.97 8.18
N ASN A 187 -8.05 -6.42 7.02
CA ASN A 187 -7.94 -4.99 6.77
C ASN A 187 -9.17 -4.23 7.27
N SER A 188 -9.17 -2.93 7.11
CA SER A 188 -10.25 -2.04 7.53
C SER A 188 -11.59 -2.25 6.81
N PHE A 189 -11.65 -3.12 5.79
CA PHE A 189 -12.88 -3.57 5.13
C PHE A 189 -13.30 -4.98 5.60
N ASN A 190 -12.68 -5.50 6.66
CA ASN A 190 -12.87 -6.86 7.15
C ASN A 190 -12.56 -7.93 6.09
N LYS A 191 -11.61 -7.65 5.19
CA LYS A 191 -11.14 -8.59 4.16
C LYS A 191 -9.78 -9.17 4.55
N PRO A 192 -9.48 -10.42 4.17
CA PRO A 192 -8.13 -10.97 4.34
C PRO A 192 -7.08 -10.05 3.73
N ILE A 193 -5.96 -9.85 4.43
CA ILE A 193 -4.89 -8.99 3.93
C ILE A 193 -4.00 -9.65 2.89
N PHE A 194 -3.95 -10.98 2.84
CA PHE A 194 -3.11 -11.70 1.88
C PHE A 194 -3.80 -11.92 0.55
N SER A 195 -3.05 -11.70 -0.53
CA SER A 195 -3.43 -11.97 -1.92
C SER A 195 -2.27 -12.61 -2.66
N VAL A 196 -2.55 -13.37 -3.70
CA VAL A 196 -1.54 -14.03 -4.54
C VAL A 196 -1.65 -13.58 -5.99
N SER A 197 -0.51 -13.44 -6.67
CA SER A 197 -0.45 -13.03 -8.07
C SER A 197 0.72 -13.68 -8.79
N GLY A 198 0.55 -14.04 -10.05
CA GLY A 198 1.62 -14.48 -10.93
C GLY A 198 1.81 -13.48 -12.07
N TYR A 199 3.04 -13.10 -12.35
CA TYR A 199 3.36 -12.07 -13.35
C TYR A 199 4.25 -12.59 -14.49
N ALA A 200 4.56 -13.88 -14.50
CA ALA A 200 5.50 -14.45 -15.47
C ALA A 200 6.80 -13.61 -15.55
N ASP A 201 7.28 -13.30 -16.75
CA ASP A 201 8.46 -12.48 -17.05
C ASP A 201 8.15 -11.00 -17.32
N THR A 202 6.88 -10.57 -17.17
CA THR A 202 6.42 -9.24 -17.56
C THR A 202 6.95 -8.10 -16.68
N ARG A 203 7.40 -8.41 -15.46
CA ARG A 203 7.92 -7.44 -14.48
C ARG A 203 9.37 -7.75 -14.10
N GLY A 204 10.25 -7.85 -15.13
CA GLY A 204 11.69 -8.02 -14.91
C GLY A 204 12.31 -6.82 -14.19
N ILE A 205 13.24 -7.09 -13.27
CA ILE A 205 14.03 -6.06 -12.56
C ILE A 205 15.43 -5.92 -13.13
N GLU A 206 15.84 -6.88 -13.96
CA GLU A 206 17.12 -6.90 -14.64
C GLU A 206 16.97 -7.41 -16.07
N SER A 207 17.99 -7.16 -16.90
CA SER A 207 18.00 -7.67 -18.27
C SER A 207 18.05 -9.20 -18.31
N ASN A 208 17.15 -9.83 -19.08
CA ASN A 208 17.14 -11.26 -19.30
C ASN A 208 18.29 -11.76 -20.19
N ASN A 209 19.10 -10.87 -20.78
CA ASN A 209 20.21 -11.25 -21.66
C ASN A 209 21.35 -11.95 -20.91
N SER A 210 21.51 -11.68 -19.61
CA SER A 210 22.53 -12.31 -18.77
C SER A 210 21.94 -13.39 -17.87
N LYS A 211 22.75 -14.44 -17.56
CA LYS A 211 22.36 -15.48 -16.60
C LYS A 211 22.08 -14.88 -15.21
N MET A 212 22.86 -13.87 -14.83
CA MET A 212 22.68 -13.18 -13.56
C MET A 212 21.37 -12.37 -13.50
N GLY A 213 21.02 -11.66 -14.59
CA GLY A 213 19.77 -10.92 -14.67
C GLY A 213 18.55 -11.83 -14.61
N ARG A 214 18.59 -12.95 -15.37
CA ARG A 214 17.55 -13.97 -15.29
C ARG A 214 17.38 -14.52 -13.86
N ARG A 215 18.49 -14.78 -13.16
CA ARG A 215 18.45 -15.23 -11.75
C ARG A 215 17.74 -14.23 -10.83
N LYS A 216 18.00 -12.94 -11.00
CA LYS A 216 17.32 -11.88 -10.24
C LYS A 216 15.83 -11.74 -10.60
N ASN A 217 15.49 -11.99 -11.87
CA ASN A 217 14.10 -11.94 -12.33
C ASN A 217 13.26 -13.10 -11.76
N ARG A 218 13.86 -14.27 -11.56
CA ARG A 218 13.22 -15.41 -10.90
C ARG A 218 13.19 -15.17 -9.38
N ARG A 219 12.03 -14.76 -8.87
CA ARG A 219 11.86 -14.36 -7.47
C ARG A 219 10.42 -14.44 -7.01
N ILE A 220 10.23 -14.35 -5.70
CA ILE A 220 8.97 -14.03 -5.04
C ILE A 220 9.12 -12.65 -4.41
N ASP A 221 8.23 -11.76 -4.77
CA ASP A 221 8.10 -10.43 -4.15
C ASP A 221 6.90 -10.45 -3.18
N ILE A 222 7.10 -9.99 -1.95
CA ILE A 222 6.04 -9.78 -0.97
C ILE A 222 5.86 -8.28 -0.84
N ARG A 223 4.78 -7.77 -1.45
CA ARG A 223 4.49 -6.33 -1.57
C ARG A 223 3.48 -5.88 -0.53
N PHE A 224 3.84 -4.89 0.24
CA PHE A 224 3.00 -4.26 1.25
C PHE A 224 2.29 -3.04 0.69
N VAL A 225 0.97 -3.06 0.71
CA VAL A 225 0.11 -1.94 0.31
C VAL A 225 -0.57 -1.41 1.56
N MET A 226 -0.38 -0.12 1.83
CA MET A 226 -0.98 0.54 2.98
C MET A 226 -2.39 1.02 2.65
N SER A 227 -3.26 1.06 3.65
CA SER A 227 -4.63 1.56 3.49
C SER A 227 -4.64 3.05 3.13
N THR A 228 -5.57 3.42 2.25
CA THR A 228 -5.81 4.84 1.97
C THR A 228 -6.40 5.50 3.21
N PRO A 229 -5.83 6.63 3.68
CA PRO A 229 -6.34 7.36 4.84
C PRO A 229 -7.80 7.75 4.62
N ARG A 230 -8.70 7.33 5.51
CA ARG A 230 -10.12 7.68 5.41
C ARG A 230 -10.37 9.08 5.95
N PRO A 231 -11.23 9.88 5.32
CA PRO A 231 -11.72 11.12 5.94
C PRO A 231 -12.46 10.79 7.24
N LYS A 232 -12.13 11.47 8.34
CA LYS A 232 -12.79 11.29 9.66
C LYS A 232 -14.33 11.36 9.62
N LYS A 233 -14.89 12.03 8.60
CA LYS A 233 -16.35 12.14 8.38
C LYS A 233 -17.00 10.80 8.02
N VAL A 234 -16.29 9.91 7.33
CA VAL A 234 -16.81 8.59 6.92
C VAL A 234 -16.86 7.62 8.10
N GLU A 235 -15.93 7.72 9.06
CA GLU A 235 -15.95 6.90 10.27
C GLU A 235 -17.16 7.24 11.16
N LYS A 236 -17.43 8.53 11.39
CA LYS A 236 -18.60 8.95 12.18
C LYS A 236 -19.93 8.51 11.56
N VAL A 237 -20.05 8.53 10.22
CA VAL A 237 -21.26 8.06 9.54
C VAL A 237 -21.40 6.54 9.66
N LYS A 238 -20.30 5.77 9.61
CA LYS A 238 -20.33 4.32 9.82
C LYS A 238 -20.71 3.93 11.25
N GLU A 239 -20.20 4.64 12.25
CA GLU A 239 -20.61 4.45 13.65
C GLU A 239 -22.10 4.72 13.83
N GLN A 240 -22.60 5.84 13.30
CA GLN A 240 -24.03 6.17 13.36
C GLN A 240 -24.93 5.15 12.64
N ILE A 241 -24.46 4.56 11.53
CA ILE A 241 -25.21 3.49 10.85
C ILE A 241 -25.19 2.20 11.67
N ARG A 242 -24.05 1.85 12.29
CA ARG A 242 -23.95 0.62 13.11
C ARG A 242 -24.78 0.68 14.38
N ASP A 243 -24.89 1.87 14.99
CA ASP A 243 -25.64 2.07 16.24
C ASP A 243 -27.15 2.19 16.00
N ASN A 244 -27.61 2.30 14.73
CA ASN A 244 -29.02 2.37 14.34
C ASN A 244 -29.57 1.04 13.76
N PHE A 245 -28.78 -0.03 13.74
CA PHE A 245 -29.17 -1.39 13.33
C PHE A 245 -28.70 -2.43 14.35
#